data_e86c34c657934f260bf31fb0930cb793
#
_entry.id   e86c34c657934f260bf31fb0930cb793
#
_cell.length_a   1.000
_cell.length_b   1.000
_cell.length_c   1.000
_cell.angle_alpha   90.00
_cell.angle_beta   90.00
_cell.angle_gamma   90.00
#
_symmetry.space_group_name_H-M   'P 1'
#
loop_
_entity.id
_entity.type
_entity.pdbx_description
1 polymer ?
#
loop_
_entity_poly.entity_id
_entity_poly.type
_entity_poly.pdbx_seq_one_letter_code
_entity_poly.pdbx_strand_id
1 'polypeptide(L)'
;SSDSGFAVKDHYKVENKLGNWLDIKDISKSNNVMADLVINHSSSRGLWFKNFLKKKEPGKDYFLTVGSKFDTSKVVRPRDHRLLKKIKIFKKSDHLWRTFSPDQVDLNFKNPSVLIQFIKIMIHLIDNGVTIFRLDAIAYLWKENGTKCVNLRQTHEIVKLLRIIIDLLNIQTTIITETNLPEKENLSYFGKNDEANWIYNFSLPPLLIHALLFENSIFLNKWSKNLPNTKKGN
;
A
#
# COMPACT_ATOMS: atom_id res chain seq x y z
N SER A 1 4.41 2.50 -16.85
CA SER A 1 3.72 3.09 -15.67
C SER A 1 4.00 4.57 -15.61
N SER A 2 3.13 5.36 -14.96
CA SER A 2 3.41 6.72 -14.54
C SER A 2 3.75 6.73 -13.05
N ASP A 3 4.19 7.88 -12.51
CA ASP A 3 4.56 8.01 -11.10
C ASP A 3 5.66 7.03 -10.66
N SER A 4 6.76 6.96 -11.41
CA SER A 4 7.93 6.12 -11.10
C SER A 4 7.61 4.64 -10.83
N GLY A 5 6.52 4.12 -11.42
CA GLY A 5 6.06 2.75 -11.23
C GLY A 5 4.83 2.60 -10.34
N PHE A 6 4.56 3.55 -9.44
CA PHE A 6 3.49 3.43 -8.45
C PHE A 6 2.07 3.66 -8.98
N ALA A 7 1.87 4.09 -10.23
CA ALA A 7 0.58 4.04 -10.90
C ALA A 7 0.49 2.76 -11.74
N VAL A 8 0.20 1.63 -11.09
CA VAL A 8 0.21 0.30 -11.71
C VAL A 8 -0.95 0.15 -12.68
N LYS A 9 -0.67 -0.22 -13.93
CA LYS A 9 -1.68 -0.47 -14.98
C LYS A 9 -2.16 -1.91 -15.00
N ASP A 10 -1.26 -2.84 -14.69
CA ASP A 10 -1.52 -4.28 -14.70
C ASP A 10 -0.56 -4.95 -13.69
N HIS A 11 -1.12 -5.55 -12.65
CA HIS A 11 -0.36 -6.19 -11.58
C HIS A 11 0.20 -7.57 -11.96
N TYR A 12 -0.20 -8.11 -13.12
CA TYR A 12 0.24 -9.43 -13.60
C TYR A 12 1.35 -9.34 -14.66
N LYS A 13 1.82 -8.14 -15.00
CA LYS A 13 2.81 -7.94 -16.05
C LYS A 13 4.05 -7.23 -15.57
N VAL A 14 5.19 -7.75 -15.97
CA VAL A 14 6.46 -7.03 -15.93
C VAL A 14 6.49 -6.01 -17.08
N GLU A 15 7.12 -4.86 -16.89
CA GLU A 15 7.35 -3.88 -17.96
C GLU A 15 8.26 -4.49 -19.02
N ASN A 16 7.77 -4.64 -20.26
CA ASN A 16 8.47 -5.35 -21.33
C ASN A 16 9.91 -4.87 -21.59
N LYS A 17 10.20 -3.59 -21.29
CA LYS A 17 11.56 -3.05 -21.42
C LYS A 17 12.54 -3.54 -20.36
N LEU A 18 12.03 -4.09 -19.25
CA LEU A 18 12.82 -4.56 -18.12
C LEU A 18 12.99 -6.08 -18.12
N GLY A 19 12.16 -6.80 -18.88
CA GLY A 19 12.18 -8.26 -18.94
C GLY A 19 10.80 -8.89 -18.76
N ASN A 20 10.77 -10.09 -18.21
CA ASN A 20 9.57 -10.89 -18.01
C ASN A 20 9.65 -11.70 -16.70
N TRP A 21 8.64 -12.51 -16.40
CA TRP A 21 8.59 -13.32 -15.17
C TRP A 21 9.67 -14.41 -15.09
N LEU A 22 10.19 -14.89 -16.21
CA LEU A 22 11.28 -15.89 -16.18
C LEU A 22 12.58 -15.25 -15.67
N ASP A 23 12.83 -13.98 -16.04
CA ASP A 23 14.00 -13.25 -15.55
C ASP A 23 13.91 -13.02 -14.04
N ILE A 24 12.73 -12.71 -13.53
CA ILE A 24 12.48 -12.56 -12.07
C ILE A 24 12.70 -13.90 -11.36
N LYS A 25 12.16 -15.01 -11.90
CA LYS A 25 12.37 -16.36 -11.37
C LYS A 25 13.85 -16.76 -11.35
N ASP A 26 14.59 -16.39 -12.36
CA ASP A 26 16.03 -16.70 -12.43
C ASP A 26 16.80 -15.96 -11.34
N ILE A 27 16.54 -14.67 -11.16
CA ILE A 27 17.10 -13.86 -10.07
C ILE A 27 16.75 -14.46 -8.70
N SER A 28 15.52 -14.95 -8.53
CA SER A 28 15.03 -15.47 -7.25
C SER A 28 15.70 -16.78 -6.82
N LYS A 29 16.39 -17.48 -7.71
CA LYS A 29 17.14 -18.72 -7.36
C LYS A 29 18.32 -18.46 -6.42
N SER A 30 18.89 -17.27 -6.48
CA SER A 30 20.08 -16.89 -5.69
C SER A 30 19.88 -15.68 -4.80
N ASN A 31 18.72 -15.03 -4.89
CA ASN A 31 18.44 -13.78 -4.16
C ASN A 31 17.02 -13.76 -3.60
N ASN A 32 16.83 -13.08 -2.50
CA ASN A 32 15.51 -12.69 -2.07
C ASN A 32 15.00 -11.55 -2.96
N VAL A 33 13.81 -11.71 -3.52
CA VAL A 33 13.18 -10.70 -4.38
C VAL A 33 12.10 -9.96 -3.59
N MET A 34 12.24 -8.65 -3.49
CA MET A 34 11.22 -7.79 -2.91
C MET A 34 10.40 -7.15 -4.02
N ALA A 35 9.08 -7.21 -3.88
CA ALA A 35 8.15 -6.51 -4.75
C ALA A 35 7.27 -5.52 -3.96
N ASP A 36 7.04 -4.35 -4.56
CA ASP A 36 6.01 -3.45 -4.08
C ASP A 36 4.62 -4.02 -4.39
N LEU A 37 3.83 -4.25 -3.36
CA LEU A 37 2.40 -4.50 -3.51
C LEU A 37 1.68 -3.16 -3.39
N VAL A 38 1.48 -2.48 -4.52
CA VAL A 38 0.76 -1.20 -4.60
C VAL A 38 -0.73 -1.48 -4.45
N ILE A 39 -1.17 -1.58 -3.20
CA ILE A 39 -2.49 -2.10 -2.83
C ILE A 39 -3.54 -0.99 -2.68
N ASN A 40 -3.14 0.24 -2.31
CA ASN A 40 -4.09 1.32 -2.04
C ASN A 40 -4.79 1.83 -3.31
N HIS A 41 -4.12 1.83 -4.46
CA HIS A 41 -4.59 2.47 -5.68
C HIS A 41 -4.12 1.74 -6.94
N SER A 42 -4.70 2.10 -8.08
CA SER A 42 -4.28 1.62 -9.40
C SER A 42 -4.38 2.74 -10.43
N SER A 43 -3.69 2.58 -11.57
CA SER A 43 -3.65 3.60 -12.62
C SER A 43 -5.02 3.81 -13.27
N SER A 44 -5.38 5.08 -13.47
CA SER A 44 -6.55 5.47 -14.28
C SER A 44 -6.42 5.08 -15.77
N ARG A 45 -5.23 4.61 -16.18
CA ARG A 45 -4.95 4.15 -17.56
C ARG A 45 -4.99 2.63 -17.69
N GLY A 46 -5.12 1.90 -16.57
CA GLY A 46 -5.18 0.45 -16.52
C GLY A 46 -6.52 -0.13 -17.02
N LEU A 47 -6.51 -1.45 -17.25
CA LEU A 47 -7.71 -2.17 -17.70
C LEU A 47 -8.85 -2.08 -16.69
N TRP A 48 -8.55 -2.23 -15.40
CA TRP A 48 -9.57 -2.16 -14.34
C TRP A 48 -10.32 -0.83 -14.36
N PHE A 49 -9.62 0.30 -14.51
CA PHE A 49 -10.27 1.60 -14.56
C PHE A 49 -11.09 1.81 -15.84
N LYS A 50 -10.61 1.34 -17.00
CA LYS A 50 -11.38 1.36 -18.25
C LYS A 50 -12.67 0.54 -18.12
N ASN A 51 -12.59 -0.62 -17.48
CA ASN A 51 -13.72 -1.48 -17.22
C ASN A 51 -14.70 -0.88 -16.19
N PHE A 52 -14.17 -0.25 -15.13
CA PHE A 52 -14.97 0.48 -14.14
C PHE A 52 -15.86 1.54 -14.81
N LEU A 53 -15.31 2.34 -15.72
CA LEU A 53 -16.06 3.34 -16.46
C LEU A 53 -17.16 2.71 -17.36
N LYS A 54 -16.94 1.49 -17.83
CA LYS A 54 -17.85 0.73 -18.69
C LYS A 54 -18.74 -0.25 -17.94
N LYS A 55 -18.61 -0.34 -16.61
CA LYS A 55 -19.25 -1.34 -15.74
C LYS A 55 -19.04 -2.80 -16.20
N LYS A 56 -17.81 -3.12 -16.60
CA LYS A 56 -17.39 -4.46 -17.03
C LYS A 56 -16.43 -5.08 -16.02
N GLU A 57 -16.45 -6.40 -15.93
CA GLU A 57 -15.45 -7.17 -15.17
C GLU A 57 -14.19 -7.45 -16.02
N PRO A 58 -13.01 -7.61 -15.38
CA PRO A 58 -12.72 -7.25 -13.99
C PRO A 58 -12.61 -5.73 -13.82
N GLY A 59 -12.97 -5.20 -12.64
CA GLY A 59 -12.79 -3.79 -12.33
C GLY A 59 -14.07 -3.00 -12.08
N LYS A 60 -15.24 -3.55 -12.42
CA LYS A 60 -16.55 -2.88 -12.39
C LYS A 60 -16.80 -2.02 -11.15
N ASP A 61 -16.48 -2.51 -9.96
CA ASP A 61 -16.75 -1.85 -8.69
C ASP A 61 -15.46 -1.78 -7.82
N TYR A 62 -14.26 -1.77 -8.45
CA TYR A 62 -12.99 -1.80 -7.74
C TYR A 62 -12.57 -0.43 -7.19
N PHE A 63 -13.01 0.66 -7.79
CA PHE A 63 -12.55 2.00 -7.43
C PHE A 63 -13.47 2.70 -6.45
N LEU A 64 -12.87 3.43 -5.51
CA LEU A 64 -13.60 4.16 -4.51
C LEU A 64 -14.27 5.41 -5.10
N THR A 65 -15.59 5.45 -4.98
CA THR A 65 -16.38 6.64 -5.23
C THR A 65 -17.14 7.06 -3.97
N VAL A 66 -17.28 8.35 -3.78
CA VAL A 66 -18.02 8.94 -2.66
C VAL A 66 -19.04 9.96 -3.16
N GLY A 67 -20.18 10.01 -2.50
CA GLY A 67 -21.20 11.03 -2.77
C GLY A 67 -20.80 12.41 -2.28
N SER A 68 -21.57 13.44 -2.68
CA SER A 68 -21.32 14.83 -2.32
C SER A 68 -21.40 15.14 -0.82
N LYS A 69 -22.07 14.27 -0.05
CA LYS A 69 -22.23 14.39 1.41
C LYS A 69 -21.08 13.77 2.22
N PHE A 70 -20.08 13.18 1.56
CA PHE A 70 -18.95 12.58 2.26
C PHE A 70 -18.08 13.69 2.88
N ASP A 71 -17.96 13.66 4.21
CA ASP A 71 -17.16 14.63 4.96
C ASP A 71 -15.67 14.29 4.85
N THR A 72 -14.93 15.17 4.19
CA THR A 72 -13.47 15.07 4.01
C THR A 72 -12.68 16.04 4.89
N SER A 73 -13.34 16.76 5.82
CA SER A 73 -12.70 17.82 6.62
C SER A 73 -11.54 17.32 7.49
N LYS A 74 -11.62 16.07 7.93
CA LYS A 74 -10.59 15.43 8.78
C LYS A 74 -9.60 14.58 8.02
N VAL A 75 -9.77 14.39 6.71
CA VAL A 75 -8.94 13.48 5.91
C VAL A 75 -7.50 13.97 5.85
N VAL A 76 -6.58 13.09 6.25
CA VAL A 76 -5.14 13.33 6.12
C VAL A 76 -4.73 13.26 4.65
N ARG A 77 -4.09 14.30 4.17
CA ARG A 77 -3.71 14.45 2.77
C ARG A 77 -2.19 14.51 2.62
N PRO A 78 -1.58 13.46 2.05
CA PRO A 78 -0.13 13.43 1.86
C PRO A 78 0.34 14.25 0.66
N ARG A 79 -0.57 14.75 -0.18
CA ARG A 79 -0.28 15.52 -1.41
C ARG A 79 -1.26 16.70 -1.56
N ASP A 80 -0.83 17.76 -2.25
CA ASP A 80 -1.61 19.01 -2.42
C ASP A 80 -2.65 18.97 -3.54
N HIS A 81 -2.60 17.98 -4.45
CA HIS A 81 -3.57 17.90 -5.53
C HIS A 81 -5.00 17.62 -5.03
N ARG A 82 -5.99 17.88 -5.88
CA ARG A 82 -7.40 17.68 -5.54
C ARG A 82 -7.71 16.21 -5.24
N LEU A 83 -8.11 15.92 -3.98
CA LEU A 83 -8.45 14.58 -3.50
C LEU A 83 -9.58 13.93 -4.30
N LEU A 84 -10.64 14.68 -4.53
CA LEU A 84 -11.86 14.20 -5.17
C LEU A 84 -11.97 14.73 -6.61
N LYS A 85 -12.20 13.82 -7.57
CA LYS A 85 -12.50 14.17 -8.97
C LYS A 85 -13.95 13.81 -9.29
N LYS A 86 -14.75 14.82 -9.63
CA LYS A 86 -16.14 14.60 -10.08
C LYS A 86 -16.13 13.77 -11.37
N ILE A 87 -16.93 12.71 -11.37
CA ILE A 87 -17.18 11.87 -12.53
C ILE A 87 -18.69 11.64 -12.70
N LYS A 88 -19.10 11.38 -13.92
CA LYS A 88 -20.46 10.92 -14.21
C LYS A 88 -20.40 9.45 -14.62
N ILE A 89 -20.94 8.57 -13.80
CA ILE A 89 -21.13 7.17 -14.13
C ILE A 89 -22.62 6.91 -14.13
N PHE A 90 -23.19 6.64 -15.31
CA PHE A 90 -24.62 6.27 -15.47
C PHE A 90 -25.62 7.18 -14.72
N LYS A 91 -25.68 8.44 -15.05
CA LYS A 91 -26.61 9.44 -14.48
C LYS A 91 -26.36 9.83 -13.01
N LYS A 92 -25.52 9.13 -12.24
CA LYS A 92 -25.09 9.58 -10.91
C LYS A 92 -23.82 10.43 -10.99
N SER A 93 -23.80 11.50 -10.22
CA SER A 93 -22.62 12.33 -10.05
C SER A 93 -21.92 11.92 -8.77
N ASP A 94 -20.84 11.18 -8.92
CA ASP A 94 -20.00 10.73 -7.82
C ASP A 94 -18.61 11.38 -7.89
N HIS A 95 -17.83 11.20 -6.86
CA HIS A 95 -16.46 11.70 -6.79
C HIS A 95 -15.50 10.54 -6.64
N LEU A 96 -14.59 10.37 -7.58
CA LEU A 96 -13.45 9.46 -7.48
C LEU A 96 -12.48 9.96 -6.42
N TRP A 97 -12.03 9.02 -5.60
CA TRP A 97 -11.00 9.28 -4.60
C TRP A 97 -9.60 9.08 -5.16
N ARG A 98 -8.68 10.02 -4.90
CA ARG A 98 -7.30 10.00 -5.37
C ARG A 98 -6.39 10.56 -4.28
N THR A 99 -5.80 9.67 -3.49
CA THR A 99 -4.96 10.06 -2.35
C THR A 99 -3.64 10.70 -2.80
N PHE A 100 -2.95 10.14 -3.79
CA PHE A 100 -1.55 10.46 -4.08
C PHE A 100 -1.33 11.24 -5.37
N SER A 101 -1.99 10.90 -6.48
CA SER A 101 -1.84 11.62 -7.75
C SER A 101 -3.08 11.53 -8.63
N PRO A 102 -3.16 12.36 -9.68
CA PRO A 102 -4.28 12.30 -10.63
C PRO A 102 -4.44 10.96 -11.35
N ASP A 103 -3.37 10.18 -11.52
CA ASP A 103 -3.40 8.87 -12.17
C ASP A 103 -3.59 7.71 -11.17
N GLN A 104 -3.36 7.93 -9.88
CA GLN A 104 -3.52 6.94 -8.82
C GLN A 104 -4.93 7.02 -8.22
N VAL A 105 -5.83 6.16 -8.72
CA VAL A 105 -7.22 6.11 -8.23
C VAL A 105 -7.35 5.07 -7.15
N ASP A 106 -7.85 5.46 -5.98
CA ASP A 106 -7.94 4.61 -4.82
C ASP A 106 -8.95 3.48 -5.02
N LEU A 107 -8.60 2.31 -4.50
CA LEU A 107 -9.41 1.10 -4.56
C LEU A 107 -10.40 1.03 -3.40
N ASN A 108 -11.51 0.35 -3.62
CA ASN A 108 -12.59 0.21 -2.65
C ASN A 108 -12.47 -1.11 -1.89
N PHE A 109 -11.75 -1.13 -0.79
CA PHE A 109 -11.59 -2.32 0.06
C PHE A 109 -12.85 -2.71 0.85
N LYS A 110 -13.92 -1.92 0.79
CA LYS A 110 -15.25 -2.36 1.24
C LYS A 110 -15.86 -3.40 0.29
N ASN A 111 -15.35 -3.49 -0.94
CA ASN A 111 -15.70 -4.55 -1.88
C ASN A 111 -14.76 -5.76 -1.70
N PRO A 112 -15.26 -6.91 -1.22
CA PRO A 112 -14.44 -8.11 -1.00
C PRO A 112 -13.72 -8.59 -2.27
N SER A 113 -14.29 -8.33 -3.46
CA SER A 113 -13.66 -8.71 -4.73
C SER A 113 -12.31 -8.04 -4.95
N VAL A 114 -12.11 -6.82 -4.44
CA VAL A 114 -10.82 -6.11 -4.47
C VAL A 114 -9.79 -6.86 -3.63
N LEU A 115 -10.16 -7.21 -2.39
CA LEU A 115 -9.28 -7.97 -1.50
C LEU A 115 -8.90 -9.33 -2.08
N ILE A 116 -9.89 -10.08 -2.59
CA ILE A 116 -9.67 -11.37 -3.26
C ILE A 116 -8.72 -11.21 -4.46
N GLN A 117 -8.87 -10.12 -5.23
CA GLN A 117 -7.98 -9.85 -6.35
C GLN A 117 -6.53 -9.61 -5.89
N PHE A 118 -6.31 -8.88 -4.79
CA PHE A 118 -4.97 -8.66 -4.25
C PHE A 118 -4.36 -9.93 -3.64
N ILE A 119 -5.15 -10.80 -3.04
CA ILE A 119 -4.68 -12.13 -2.62
C ILE A 119 -4.19 -12.94 -3.83
N LYS A 120 -4.94 -12.94 -4.95
CA LYS A 120 -4.51 -13.61 -6.19
C LYS A 120 -3.24 -13.01 -6.77
N ILE A 121 -3.09 -11.68 -6.73
CA ILE A 121 -1.86 -10.99 -7.16
C ILE A 121 -0.69 -11.42 -6.28
N MET A 122 -0.86 -11.42 -4.96
CA MET A 122 0.17 -11.84 -4.01
C MET A 122 0.63 -13.27 -4.29
N ILE A 123 -0.30 -14.22 -4.47
CA ILE A 123 0.02 -15.61 -4.82
C ILE A 123 0.76 -15.66 -6.16
N HIS A 124 0.29 -14.96 -7.18
CA HIS A 124 0.96 -14.91 -8.48
C HIS A 124 2.40 -14.38 -8.38
N LEU A 125 2.65 -13.38 -7.55
CA LEU A 125 4.00 -12.85 -7.32
C LEU A 125 4.88 -13.87 -6.59
N ILE A 126 4.34 -14.57 -5.60
CA ILE A 126 5.03 -15.67 -4.89
C ILE A 126 5.42 -16.79 -5.87
N ASP A 127 4.49 -17.22 -6.74
CA ASP A 127 4.74 -18.23 -7.77
C ASP A 127 5.82 -17.80 -8.77
N ASN A 128 6.10 -16.52 -8.86
CA ASN A 128 7.16 -15.94 -9.68
C ASN A 128 8.43 -15.55 -8.90
N GLY A 129 8.58 -16.04 -7.65
CA GLY A 129 9.80 -15.94 -6.88
C GLY A 129 9.91 -14.74 -5.95
N VAL A 130 8.83 -13.98 -5.74
CA VAL A 130 8.82 -12.91 -4.76
C VAL A 130 8.73 -13.49 -3.36
N THR A 131 9.67 -13.10 -2.49
CA THR A 131 9.76 -13.54 -1.10
C THR A 131 9.53 -12.42 -0.08
N ILE A 132 9.51 -11.17 -0.53
CA ILE A 132 9.30 -10.00 0.34
C ILE A 132 8.28 -9.07 -0.31
N PHE A 133 7.24 -8.71 0.42
CA PHE A 133 6.24 -7.73 -0.01
C PHE A 133 6.40 -6.42 0.77
N ARG A 134 6.65 -5.32 0.06
CA ARG A 134 6.49 -3.98 0.60
C ARG A 134 5.06 -3.52 0.32
N LEU A 135 4.24 -3.40 1.38
CA LEU A 135 2.88 -2.87 1.26
C LEU A 135 2.92 -1.35 1.13
N ASP A 136 2.85 -0.88 -0.11
CA ASP A 136 2.91 0.54 -0.44
C ASP A 136 1.70 1.30 0.08
N ALA A 137 1.94 2.42 0.77
CA ALA A 137 0.92 3.34 1.28
C ALA A 137 -0.22 2.67 2.07
N ILE A 138 0.06 1.55 2.74
CA ILE A 138 -0.94 0.69 3.38
C ILE A 138 -1.83 1.42 4.37
N ALA A 139 -1.32 2.44 5.07
CA ALA A 139 -2.08 3.19 6.06
C ALA A 139 -3.35 3.87 5.49
N TYR A 140 -3.38 4.11 4.19
CA TYR A 140 -4.48 4.81 3.51
C TYR A 140 -5.54 3.86 2.94
N LEU A 141 -5.46 2.56 3.21
CA LEU A 141 -6.28 1.55 2.54
C LEU A 141 -7.80 1.71 2.78
N TRP A 142 -8.21 1.97 4.01
CA TRP A 142 -9.61 2.10 4.38
C TRP A 142 -10.05 3.55 4.50
N LYS A 143 -11.22 3.89 3.92
CA LYS A 143 -11.82 5.23 4.00
C LYS A 143 -13.20 5.16 4.63
N GLU A 144 -13.42 6.03 5.64
CA GLU A 144 -14.68 6.11 6.35
C GLU A 144 -15.08 7.57 6.59
N ASN A 145 -16.37 7.85 6.41
CA ASN A 145 -16.91 9.19 6.49
C ASN A 145 -16.64 9.84 7.85
N GLY A 146 -16.19 11.08 7.86
CA GLY A 146 -15.93 11.85 9.09
C GLY A 146 -14.67 11.42 9.87
N THR A 147 -13.84 10.54 9.30
CA THR A 147 -12.57 10.08 9.90
C THR A 147 -11.35 10.69 9.20
N LYS A 148 -10.16 10.43 9.75
CA LYS A 148 -8.88 10.81 9.13
C LYS A 148 -8.59 10.03 7.83
N CYS A 149 -9.30 8.94 7.55
CA CYS A 149 -9.07 8.01 6.42
C CYS A 149 -7.62 7.52 6.33
N VAL A 150 -6.94 7.40 7.44
CA VAL A 150 -5.59 6.88 7.58
C VAL A 150 -5.48 6.11 8.88
N ASN A 151 -4.74 5.00 8.87
CA ASN A 151 -4.47 4.15 10.02
C ASN A 151 -5.76 3.67 10.73
N LEU A 152 -6.78 3.31 9.96
CA LEU A 152 -8.04 2.82 10.52
C LEU A 152 -7.93 1.32 10.87
N ARG A 153 -8.72 0.89 11.87
CA ARG A 153 -8.75 -0.51 12.33
C ARG A 153 -8.89 -1.52 11.19
N GLN A 154 -9.75 -1.24 10.22
CA GLN A 154 -10.00 -2.12 9.09
C GLN A 154 -8.76 -2.33 8.21
N THR A 155 -7.87 -1.34 8.14
CA THR A 155 -6.58 -1.49 7.45
C THR A 155 -5.72 -2.55 8.16
N HIS A 156 -5.63 -2.51 9.48
CA HIS A 156 -4.92 -3.51 10.28
C HIS A 156 -5.50 -4.93 10.09
N GLU A 157 -6.83 -5.05 10.08
CA GLU A 157 -7.49 -6.36 9.83
C GLU A 157 -7.15 -6.93 8.43
N ILE A 158 -6.98 -6.08 7.42
CA ILE A 158 -6.55 -6.52 6.09
C ILE A 158 -5.07 -6.96 6.12
N VAL A 159 -4.19 -6.23 6.79
CA VAL A 159 -2.78 -6.64 6.94
C VAL A 159 -2.67 -7.98 7.67
N LYS A 160 -3.44 -8.18 8.74
CA LYS A 160 -3.53 -9.46 9.45
C LYS A 160 -3.99 -10.58 8.54
N LEU A 161 -5.04 -10.34 7.74
CA LEU A 161 -5.54 -11.35 6.82
C LEU A 161 -4.47 -11.74 5.78
N LEU A 162 -3.75 -10.79 5.20
CA LEU A 162 -2.65 -11.08 4.27
C LEU A 162 -1.56 -11.89 4.97
N ARG A 163 -1.21 -11.56 6.22
CA ARG A 163 -0.25 -12.32 7.01
C ARG A 163 -0.72 -13.74 7.30
N ILE A 164 -1.96 -13.94 7.73
CA ILE A 164 -2.55 -15.26 7.98
C ILE A 164 -2.51 -16.13 6.73
N ILE A 165 -2.81 -15.56 5.57
CA ILE A 165 -2.76 -16.30 4.29
C ILE A 165 -1.33 -16.80 4.01
N ILE A 166 -0.33 -15.94 4.19
CA ILE A 166 1.09 -16.32 4.01
C ILE A 166 1.48 -17.43 4.99
N ASP A 167 1.11 -17.28 6.26
CA ASP A 167 1.41 -18.27 7.30
C ASP A 167 0.72 -19.62 7.02
N LEU A 168 -0.55 -19.62 6.56
CA LEU A 168 -1.29 -20.83 6.17
C LEU A 168 -0.71 -21.53 4.95
N LEU A 169 -0.16 -20.79 4.00
CA LEU A 169 0.50 -21.36 2.83
C LEU A 169 1.88 -21.93 3.17
N ASN A 170 2.34 -21.74 4.41
CA ASN A 170 3.66 -22.17 4.89
C ASN A 170 4.82 -21.72 3.99
N ILE A 171 4.72 -20.49 3.45
CA ILE A 171 5.70 -19.92 2.54
C ILE A 171 6.57 -18.95 3.35
N GLN A 172 7.89 -19.04 3.18
CA GLN A 172 8.83 -18.08 3.77
C GLN A 172 8.74 -16.73 3.05
N THR A 173 7.76 -15.93 3.45
CA THR A 173 7.51 -14.61 2.88
C THR A 173 7.44 -13.55 3.97
N THR A 174 8.08 -12.41 3.73
CA THR A 174 8.13 -11.28 4.65
C THR A 174 7.21 -10.16 4.19
N ILE A 175 6.44 -9.61 5.10
CA ILE A 175 5.64 -8.39 4.89
C ILE A 175 6.34 -7.20 5.53
N ILE A 176 6.54 -6.15 4.74
CA ILE A 176 7.04 -4.84 5.18
C ILE A 176 5.95 -3.82 4.94
N THR A 177 5.58 -3.02 5.94
CA THR A 177 4.65 -1.90 5.75
C THR A 177 5.38 -0.59 5.50
N GLU A 178 4.92 0.15 4.49
CA GLU A 178 5.35 1.52 4.22
C GLU A 178 4.30 2.49 4.77
N THR A 179 4.59 3.01 5.99
CA THR A 179 3.69 3.89 6.74
C THR A 179 4.46 5.06 7.32
N ASN A 180 4.35 6.24 6.69
CA ASN A 180 4.92 7.48 7.22
C ASN A 180 3.93 8.11 8.21
N LEU A 181 3.91 7.58 9.41
CA LEU A 181 3.01 7.94 10.51
C LEU A 181 3.81 8.31 11.77
N PRO A 182 3.19 8.97 12.76
CA PRO A 182 3.79 9.09 14.09
C PRO A 182 4.24 7.74 14.63
N GLU A 183 5.36 7.72 15.35
CA GLU A 183 6.06 6.49 15.77
C GLU A 183 5.12 5.43 16.38
N LYS A 184 4.26 5.82 17.32
CA LYS A 184 3.30 4.91 17.96
C LYS A 184 2.34 4.26 16.95
N GLU A 185 1.85 5.03 15.97
CA GLU A 185 0.95 4.52 14.93
C GLU A 185 1.72 3.64 13.94
N ASN A 186 2.96 3.99 13.61
CA ASN A 186 3.81 3.18 12.75
C ASN A 186 4.13 1.82 13.40
N LEU A 187 4.54 1.81 14.68
CA LEU A 187 4.81 0.60 15.45
C LEU A 187 3.59 -0.31 15.60
N SER A 188 2.36 0.24 15.53
CA SER A 188 1.14 -0.57 15.64
C SER A 188 0.98 -1.61 14.52
N TYR A 189 1.68 -1.45 13.38
CA TYR A 189 1.69 -2.42 12.28
C TYR A 189 2.46 -3.71 12.57
N PHE A 190 3.13 -3.82 13.70
CA PHE A 190 3.59 -5.13 14.20
C PHE A 190 2.43 -5.95 14.76
N GLY A 191 1.32 -5.31 15.15
CA GLY A 191 0.20 -5.95 15.82
C GLY A 191 0.63 -6.65 17.11
N LYS A 192 0.16 -7.88 17.28
CA LYS A 192 0.64 -8.83 18.31
C LYS A 192 1.59 -9.88 17.69
N ASN A 193 2.46 -9.46 16.76
CA ASN A 193 3.24 -10.29 15.83
C ASN A 193 2.38 -11.01 14.78
N ASP A 194 1.22 -10.46 14.48
CA ASP A 194 0.22 -11.02 13.56
C ASP A 194 -0.08 -10.11 12.35
N GLU A 195 0.69 -9.01 12.21
CA GLU A 195 0.62 -8.09 11.06
C GLU A 195 1.94 -8.11 10.27
N ALA A 196 2.63 -6.98 10.12
CA ALA A 196 3.89 -6.92 9.39
C ALA A 196 5.04 -7.57 10.15
N ASN A 197 5.97 -8.16 9.42
CA ASN A 197 7.24 -8.65 9.96
C ASN A 197 8.20 -7.48 10.22
N TRP A 198 8.21 -6.51 9.30
CA TRP A 198 9.04 -5.31 9.34
C TRP A 198 8.19 -4.08 9.04
N ILE A 199 8.66 -2.93 9.52
CA ILE A 199 8.07 -1.63 9.23
C ILE A 199 9.15 -0.67 8.75
N TYR A 200 8.80 0.25 7.85
CA TYR A 200 9.70 1.33 7.45
C TYR A 200 9.91 2.32 8.59
N ASN A 201 11.14 2.73 8.80
CA ASN A 201 11.48 3.72 9.80
C ASN A 201 11.79 5.07 9.15
N PHE A 202 10.79 5.92 9.08
CA PHE A 202 10.92 7.26 8.51
C PHE A 202 11.59 8.28 9.43
N SER A 203 11.78 7.96 10.73
CA SER A 203 12.45 8.84 11.69
C SER A 203 13.97 8.77 11.59
N LEU A 204 14.52 7.61 11.21
CA LEU A 204 15.98 7.41 11.15
C LEU A 204 16.70 8.34 10.16
N PRO A 205 16.28 8.48 8.89
CA PRO A 205 17.00 9.30 7.93
C PRO A 205 17.17 10.77 8.37
N PRO A 206 16.13 11.51 8.78
CA PRO A 206 16.29 12.89 9.21
C PRO A 206 17.13 13.01 10.49
N LEU A 207 17.02 12.08 11.44
CA LEU A 207 17.84 12.07 12.65
C LEU A 207 19.32 11.83 12.35
N LEU A 208 19.62 10.92 11.42
CA LEU A 208 20.98 10.65 10.97
C LEU A 208 21.58 11.85 10.24
N ILE A 209 20.84 12.45 9.31
CA ILE A 209 21.27 13.66 8.59
C ILE A 209 21.53 14.80 9.58
N HIS A 210 20.62 15.02 10.55
CA HIS A 210 20.81 16.02 11.59
C HIS A 210 22.08 15.75 12.39
N ALA A 211 22.31 14.52 12.83
CA ALA A 211 23.48 14.16 13.61
C ALA A 211 24.79 14.42 12.86
N LEU A 212 24.82 14.15 11.56
CA LEU A 212 25.99 14.38 10.70
C LEU A 212 26.22 15.88 10.41
N LEU A 213 25.16 16.63 10.06
CA LEU A 213 25.28 18.04 9.69
C LEU A 213 25.60 18.96 10.88
N PHE A 214 25.09 18.64 12.05
CA PHE A 214 25.28 19.44 13.27
C PHE A 214 26.29 18.84 14.25
N GLU A 215 26.98 17.74 13.86
CA GLU A 215 27.93 17.01 14.70
C GLU A 215 27.37 16.69 16.11
N ASN A 216 26.02 16.42 16.16
CA ASN A 216 25.31 16.27 17.41
C ASN A 216 24.33 15.07 17.31
N SER A 217 24.65 13.99 18.01
CA SER A 217 23.90 12.74 18.03
C SER A 217 22.85 12.63 19.16
N ILE A 218 22.62 13.70 19.95
CA ILE A 218 21.73 13.63 21.14
C ILE A 218 20.32 13.13 20.76
N PHE A 219 19.73 13.68 19.70
CA PHE A 219 18.38 13.28 19.27
C PHE A 219 18.36 11.86 18.71
N LEU A 220 19.37 11.47 17.93
CA LEU A 220 19.51 10.11 17.39
C LEU A 220 19.64 9.08 18.53
N ASN A 221 20.50 9.36 19.51
CA ASN A 221 20.71 8.50 20.67
C ASN A 221 19.46 8.39 21.56
N LYS A 222 18.74 9.50 21.78
CA LYS A 222 17.49 9.50 22.53
C LYS A 222 16.43 8.65 21.83
N TRP A 223 16.30 8.80 20.50
CA TRP A 223 15.37 8.04 19.72
C TRP A 223 15.72 6.54 19.71
N SER A 224 16.97 6.17 19.46
CA SER A 224 17.40 4.76 19.40
C SER A 224 17.18 4.00 20.71
N LYS A 225 17.34 4.67 21.87
CA LYS A 225 17.07 4.08 23.20
C LYS A 225 15.58 3.79 23.44
N ASN A 226 14.68 4.48 22.73
CA ASN A 226 13.24 4.32 22.87
C ASN A 226 12.64 3.33 21.86
N LEU A 227 13.46 2.79 20.94
CA LEU A 227 12.99 1.76 20.04
C LEU A 227 12.53 0.51 20.81
N PRO A 228 11.41 -0.10 20.44
CA PRO A 228 10.94 -1.30 21.08
C PRO A 228 11.92 -2.45 20.84
N ASN A 229 12.18 -3.20 21.91
CA ASN A 229 13.00 -4.42 21.81
C ASN A 229 12.11 -5.53 21.23
N THR A 230 12.05 -5.64 19.92
CA THR A 230 11.28 -6.66 19.23
C THR A 230 12.10 -7.95 19.14
N LYS A 231 11.61 -9.04 19.74
CA LYS A 231 12.28 -10.36 19.70
C LYS A 231 12.30 -11.01 18.31
N LYS A 232 11.63 -10.42 17.32
CA LYS A 232 11.60 -10.89 15.92
C LYS A 232 11.74 -9.70 14.98
N GLY A 233 12.80 -9.69 14.19
CA GLY A 233 12.98 -8.84 13.03
C GLY A 233 13.24 -7.36 13.33
N ASN A 234 14.44 -7.06 13.74
CA ASN A 234 15.06 -5.74 13.52
C ASN A 234 15.94 -5.83 12.28
#